data_cb59198a1c43166bb8011f19ab124da4
#
_entry.id   cb59198a1c43166bb8011f19ab124da4
#
_cell.length_a   1.000
_cell.length_b   1.000
_cell.length_c   1.000
_cell.angle_alpha   90.00
_cell.angle_beta   90.00
_cell.angle_gamma   90.00
#
_symmetry.space_group_name_H-M   'P 1'
#
loop_
_entity.id
_entity.type
_entity.pdbx_description
1 polymer ?
#
loop_
_entity_poly.entity_id
_entity_poly.type
_entity_poly.pdbx_seq_one_letter_code
_entity_poly.pdbx_strand_id
1 'polypeptide(L)'
;MNLEGKNIILTGGSLGIGKETAKSLINKGANVLVTGRSEERLIKTCKYTESKTIEFDIGDIDNISLNAKKCIEILDNRVDVLINNAGIGVRKSIEELNINDFLDVFNVNVFGLSLFTKEIIPLMKKQYSGTIINIGSTASLKGYKN
;
A
#
# COMPACT_ATOMS: atom_id res chain seq x y z
N MET A 1 -3.20 -16.03 14.20
CA MET A 1 -4.12 -14.88 14.02
C MET A 1 -5.22 -15.32 13.09
N ASN A 2 -6.47 -15.21 13.48
CA ASN A 2 -7.61 -15.47 12.58
C ASN A 2 -7.82 -14.24 11.69
N LEU A 3 -7.84 -14.42 10.36
CA LEU A 3 -8.04 -13.34 9.38
C LEU A 3 -9.47 -13.34 8.81
N GLU A 4 -10.31 -14.28 9.21
CA GLU A 4 -11.69 -14.38 8.74
C GLU A 4 -12.45 -13.07 8.95
N GLY A 5 -13.01 -12.52 7.90
CA GLY A 5 -13.76 -11.26 7.90
C GLY A 5 -12.96 -9.99 8.23
N LYS A 6 -11.63 -10.05 8.35
CA LYS A 6 -10.80 -8.87 8.61
C LYS A 6 -10.68 -7.98 7.39
N ASN A 7 -10.94 -6.70 7.56
CA ASN A 7 -10.77 -5.68 6.52
C ASN A 7 -9.33 -5.19 6.47
N ILE A 8 -8.68 -5.42 5.33
CA ILE A 8 -7.25 -5.16 5.13
C ILE A 8 -7.07 -4.22 3.94
N ILE A 9 -6.36 -3.10 4.14
CA ILE A 9 -5.84 -2.28 3.04
C ILE A 9 -4.40 -2.72 2.76
N LEU A 10 -4.12 -3.04 1.49
CA LEU A 10 -2.79 -3.39 1.00
C LEU A 10 -2.36 -2.43 -0.10
N THR A 11 -1.40 -1.55 0.19
CA THR A 11 -0.90 -0.61 -0.80
C THR A 11 0.11 -1.27 -1.75
N GLY A 12 0.08 -0.90 -3.04
CA GLY A 12 1.00 -1.45 -4.03
C GLY A 12 0.82 -2.94 -4.31
N GLY A 13 -0.41 -3.44 -4.21
CA GLY A 13 -0.71 -4.86 -4.37
C GLY A 13 -0.99 -5.31 -5.81
N SER A 14 -0.74 -4.49 -6.82
CA SER A 14 -1.02 -4.83 -8.22
C SER A 14 0.01 -5.73 -8.90
N LEU A 15 1.15 -5.98 -8.26
CA LEU A 15 2.25 -6.81 -8.77
C LEU A 15 3.05 -7.49 -7.64
N GLY A 16 3.85 -8.48 -8.04
CA GLY A 16 4.91 -9.07 -7.20
C GLY A 16 4.45 -9.48 -5.80
N ILE A 17 5.20 -9.09 -4.79
CA ILE A 17 4.95 -9.46 -3.39
C ILE A 17 3.55 -9.06 -2.93
N GLY A 18 3.11 -7.83 -3.23
CA GLY A 18 1.79 -7.36 -2.81
C GLY A 18 0.64 -8.18 -3.41
N LYS A 19 0.73 -8.54 -4.69
CA LYS A 19 -0.28 -9.37 -5.35
C LYS A 19 -0.40 -10.76 -4.71
N GLU A 20 0.72 -11.43 -4.45
CA GLU A 20 0.72 -12.75 -3.80
C GLU A 20 0.30 -12.65 -2.33
N THR A 21 0.65 -11.57 -1.65
CA THR A 21 0.16 -11.27 -0.30
C THR A 21 -1.36 -11.14 -0.29
N ALA A 22 -1.95 -10.39 -1.24
CA ALA A 22 -3.40 -10.26 -1.35
C ALA A 22 -4.07 -11.62 -1.52
N LYS A 23 -3.57 -12.47 -2.42
CA LYS A 23 -4.09 -13.83 -2.63
C LYS A 23 -4.03 -14.68 -1.36
N SER A 24 -2.89 -14.63 -0.67
CA SER A 24 -2.70 -15.37 0.58
C SER A 24 -3.67 -14.93 1.69
N LEU A 25 -3.92 -13.62 1.80
CA LEU A 25 -4.84 -13.05 2.80
C LEU A 25 -6.29 -13.43 2.52
N ILE A 26 -6.71 -13.35 1.25
CA ILE A 26 -8.07 -13.73 0.82
C ILE A 26 -8.31 -15.22 1.04
N ASN A 27 -7.36 -16.08 0.71
CA ASN A 27 -7.43 -17.52 0.98
C ASN A 27 -7.56 -17.85 2.49
N LYS A 28 -7.28 -16.89 3.36
CA LYS A 28 -7.45 -16.98 4.83
C LYS A 28 -8.73 -16.27 5.33
N GLY A 29 -9.64 -15.93 4.42
CA GLY A 29 -10.94 -15.34 4.74
C GLY A 29 -10.94 -13.82 4.98
N ALA A 30 -9.85 -13.10 4.64
CA ALA A 30 -9.82 -11.66 4.78
C ALA A 30 -10.52 -10.94 3.63
N ASN A 31 -11.12 -9.78 3.93
CA ASN A 31 -11.61 -8.81 2.94
C ASN A 31 -10.44 -7.87 2.59
N VAL A 32 -9.87 -8.00 1.41
CA VAL A 32 -8.69 -7.24 1.02
C VAL A 32 -9.03 -6.17 0.00
N LEU A 33 -8.66 -4.92 0.28
CA LEU A 33 -8.66 -3.82 -0.66
C LEU A 33 -7.22 -3.56 -1.12
N VAL A 34 -6.97 -3.79 -2.40
CA VAL A 34 -5.66 -3.57 -3.04
C VAL A 34 -5.63 -2.20 -3.70
N THR A 35 -4.57 -1.43 -3.45
CA THR A 35 -4.36 -0.15 -4.14
C THR A 35 -3.17 -0.20 -5.10
N GLY A 36 -3.19 0.64 -6.11
CA GLY A 36 -2.11 0.76 -7.09
C GLY A 36 -2.38 1.87 -8.10
N ARG A 37 -1.38 2.24 -8.89
CA ARG A 37 -1.43 3.34 -9.85
C ARG A 37 -1.73 2.92 -11.31
N SER A 38 -2.16 1.70 -11.54
CA SER A 38 -2.47 1.19 -12.88
C SER A 38 -3.74 0.37 -12.82
N GLU A 39 -4.79 0.91 -13.39
CA GLU A 39 -6.10 0.27 -13.48
C GLU A 39 -6.00 -1.11 -14.15
N GLU A 40 -5.28 -1.20 -15.28
CA GLU A 40 -5.11 -2.45 -16.02
C GLU A 40 -4.53 -3.57 -15.14
N ARG A 41 -3.49 -3.24 -14.33
CA ARG A 41 -2.85 -4.21 -13.42
C ARG A 41 -3.77 -4.57 -12.26
N LEU A 42 -4.53 -3.60 -11.75
CA LEU A 42 -5.51 -3.83 -10.68
C LEU A 42 -6.63 -4.75 -11.14
N ILE A 43 -7.15 -4.58 -12.36
CA ILE A 43 -8.16 -5.47 -12.95
C ILE A 43 -7.62 -6.91 -13.04
N LYS A 44 -6.39 -7.09 -13.52
CA LYS A 44 -5.73 -8.42 -13.58
C LYS A 44 -5.53 -9.01 -12.18
N THR A 45 -5.18 -8.18 -11.22
CA THR A 45 -5.01 -8.59 -9.82
C THR A 45 -6.35 -8.99 -9.21
N CYS A 46 -7.40 -8.20 -9.38
CA CYS A 46 -8.74 -8.50 -8.91
C CYS A 46 -9.23 -9.88 -9.43
N LYS A 47 -9.09 -10.13 -10.73
CA LYS A 47 -9.44 -11.42 -11.34
C LYS A 47 -8.66 -12.62 -10.76
N TYR A 48 -7.41 -12.41 -10.39
CA TYR A 48 -6.56 -13.44 -9.82
C TYR A 48 -6.78 -13.67 -8.32
N THR A 49 -6.99 -12.59 -7.57
CA THR A 49 -7.02 -12.64 -6.11
C THR A 49 -8.43 -12.62 -5.53
N GLU A 50 -9.41 -12.13 -6.30
CA GLU A 50 -10.78 -11.83 -5.85
C GLU A 50 -10.85 -10.64 -4.87
N SER A 51 -9.80 -9.80 -4.84
CA SER A 51 -9.75 -8.61 -3.98
C SER A 51 -10.62 -7.47 -4.52
N LYS A 52 -11.09 -6.60 -3.64
CA LYS A 52 -11.50 -5.24 -4.02
C LYS A 52 -10.26 -4.45 -4.47
N THR A 53 -10.44 -3.50 -5.39
CA THR A 53 -9.33 -2.67 -5.87
C THR A 53 -9.73 -1.21 -5.98
N ILE A 54 -8.77 -0.32 -5.80
CA ILE A 54 -8.93 1.11 -6.05
C ILE A 54 -7.64 1.67 -6.66
N GLU A 55 -7.80 2.45 -7.74
CA GLU A 55 -6.68 3.10 -8.41
C GLU A 55 -6.38 4.46 -7.79
N PHE A 56 -5.14 4.64 -7.36
CA PHE A 56 -4.51 5.93 -7.09
C PHE A 56 -3.00 5.78 -6.95
N ASP A 57 -2.27 6.87 -7.15
CA ASP A 57 -0.84 6.93 -6.84
C ASP A 57 -0.64 7.39 -5.39
N ILE A 58 0.01 6.57 -4.58
CA ILE A 58 0.33 6.93 -3.19
C ILE A 58 1.40 8.03 -3.11
N GLY A 59 2.13 8.29 -4.19
CA GLY A 59 3.06 9.42 -4.32
C GLY A 59 2.38 10.75 -4.64
N ASP A 60 1.11 10.74 -5.02
CA ASP A 60 0.28 11.95 -5.17
C ASP A 60 -0.20 12.41 -3.78
N ILE A 61 0.69 13.10 -3.08
CA ILE A 61 0.51 13.49 -1.67
C ILE A 61 -0.65 14.45 -1.46
N ASP A 62 -1.03 15.24 -2.46
CA ASP A 62 -2.13 16.21 -2.38
C ASP A 62 -3.50 15.52 -2.31
N ASN A 63 -3.64 14.37 -2.93
CA ASN A 63 -4.88 13.59 -2.99
C ASN A 63 -4.95 12.43 -1.98
N ILE A 64 -3.96 12.25 -1.12
CA ILE A 64 -3.90 11.14 -0.15
C ILE A 64 -5.12 11.12 0.76
N SER A 65 -5.53 12.24 1.33
CA SER A 65 -6.67 12.30 2.25
C SER A 65 -7.98 11.87 1.58
N LEU A 66 -8.20 12.32 0.33
CA LEU A 66 -9.36 11.91 -0.46
C LEU A 66 -9.36 10.40 -0.73
N ASN A 67 -8.22 9.85 -1.15
CA ASN A 67 -8.08 8.44 -1.48
C ASN A 67 -8.18 7.55 -0.24
N ALA A 68 -7.66 7.98 0.91
CA ALA A 68 -7.82 7.26 2.17
C ALA A 68 -9.30 7.17 2.59
N LYS A 69 -10.07 8.26 2.46
CA LYS A 69 -11.53 8.25 2.72
C LYS A 69 -12.25 7.26 1.83
N LYS A 70 -11.97 7.25 0.52
CA LYS A 70 -12.56 6.27 -0.40
C LYS A 70 -12.21 4.83 0.00
N CYS A 71 -10.97 4.56 0.41
CA CYS A 71 -10.57 3.23 0.88
C CYS A 71 -11.36 2.80 2.11
N ILE A 72 -11.56 3.71 3.06
CA ILE A 72 -12.34 3.46 4.28
C ILE A 72 -13.81 3.15 3.94
N GLU A 73 -14.42 3.93 3.04
CA GLU A 73 -15.80 3.72 2.57
C GLU A 73 -15.99 2.37 1.88
N ILE A 74 -15.06 1.97 1.01
CA ILE A 74 -15.08 0.67 0.31
C ILE A 74 -15.06 -0.51 1.30
N LEU A 75 -14.47 -0.32 2.47
CA LEU A 75 -14.38 -1.30 3.55
C LEU A 75 -15.41 -1.07 4.67
N ASP A 76 -16.54 -0.45 4.34
CA ASP A 76 -17.68 -0.25 5.25
C ASP A 76 -17.29 0.45 6.56
N ASN A 77 -16.40 1.44 6.47
CA ASN A 77 -15.88 2.24 7.59
C ASN A 77 -15.18 1.41 8.68
N ARG A 78 -14.54 0.31 8.29
CA ARG A 78 -13.73 -0.50 9.19
C ARG A 78 -12.42 -0.91 8.52
N VAL A 79 -11.29 -0.69 9.18
CA VAL A 79 -9.96 -1.15 8.75
C VAL A 79 -9.28 -1.85 9.93
N ASP A 80 -9.09 -3.16 9.82
CA ASP A 80 -8.42 -3.95 10.86
C ASP A 80 -6.90 -3.97 10.66
N VAL A 81 -6.44 -3.97 9.40
CA VAL A 81 -5.00 -4.00 9.08
C VAL A 81 -4.70 -3.05 7.92
N LEU A 82 -3.66 -2.25 8.06
CA LEU A 82 -3.02 -1.51 6.97
C LEU A 82 -1.65 -2.13 6.68
N ILE A 83 -1.44 -2.56 5.43
CA ILE A 83 -0.15 -3.05 4.96
C ILE A 83 0.43 -2.03 3.98
N ASN A 84 1.41 -1.28 4.42
CA ASN A 84 2.20 -0.36 3.62
C ASN A 84 3.27 -1.15 2.86
N ASN A 85 2.90 -1.59 1.64
CA ASN A 85 3.77 -2.37 0.77
C ASN A 85 4.16 -1.59 -0.51
N ALA A 86 3.44 -0.53 -0.85
CA ALA A 86 3.81 0.31 -1.99
C ALA A 86 5.22 0.86 -1.82
N GLY A 87 6.01 0.76 -2.88
CA GLY A 87 7.37 1.29 -2.89
C GLY A 87 7.95 1.26 -4.30
N ILE A 88 8.85 2.20 -4.55
CA ILE A 88 9.64 2.29 -5.78
C ILE A 88 11.12 2.40 -5.45
N GLY A 89 11.95 2.14 -6.43
CA GLY A 89 13.40 2.37 -6.36
C GLY A 89 13.93 2.87 -7.68
N VAL A 90 14.99 3.66 -7.61
CA VAL A 90 15.76 4.12 -8.77
C VAL A 90 17.08 3.38 -8.81
N ARG A 91 17.46 2.89 -9.98
CA ARG A 91 18.75 2.25 -10.23
C ARG A 91 19.56 3.10 -11.19
N LYS A 92 20.39 3.97 -10.61
CA LYS A 92 21.30 4.87 -11.31
C LYS A 92 22.58 4.99 -10.49
N SER A 93 23.70 5.35 -11.14
CA SER A 93 24.90 5.78 -10.40
C SER A 93 24.62 7.10 -9.68
N ILE A 94 25.40 7.42 -8.67
CA ILE A 94 25.20 8.65 -7.88
C ILE A 94 25.34 9.92 -8.76
N GLU A 95 26.16 9.87 -9.77
CA GLU A 95 26.39 10.96 -10.71
C GLU A 95 25.22 11.21 -11.66
N GLU A 96 24.39 10.18 -11.89
CA GLU A 96 23.22 10.25 -12.78
C GLU A 96 21.94 10.61 -12.03
N LEU A 97 21.95 10.57 -10.70
CA LEU A 97 20.78 10.92 -9.88
C LEU A 97 20.52 12.43 -9.97
N ASN A 98 19.23 12.76 -10.07
CA ASN A 98 18.76 14.14 -10.02
C ASN A 98 17.70 14.30 -8.92
N ILE A 99 17.31 15.53 -8.65
CA ILE A 99 16.37 15.83 -7.57
C ILE A 99 15.01 15.14 -7.74
N ASN A 100 14.54 14.96 -8.96
CA ASN A 100 13.24 14.30 -9.20
C ASN A 100 13.31 12.81 -8.85
N ASP A 101 14.44 12.14 -9.08
CA ASP A 101 14.63 10.75 -8.66
C ASP A 101 14.47 10.59 -7.13
N PHE A 102 14.99 11.56 -6.37
CA PHE A 102 14.79 11.59 -4.91
C PHE A 102 13.35 11.90 -4.54
N LEU A 103 12.76 12.95 -5.13
CA LEU A 103 11.39 13.35 -4.85
C LEU A 103 10.41 12.21 -5.12
N ASP A 104 10.54 11.50 -6.24
CA ASP A 104 9.68 10.38 -6.58
C ASP A 104 9.76 9.27 -5.53
N VAL A 105 11.00 8.89 -5.13
CA VAL A 105 11.20 7.85 -4.12
C VAL A 105 10.65 8.29 -2.76
N PHE A 106 10.92 9.52 -2.33
CA PHE A 106 10.43 10.03 -1.05
C PHE A 106 8.93 10.22 -1.03
N ASN A 107 8.33 10.70 -2.13
CA ASN A 107 6.88 10.87 -2.23
C ASN A 107 6.15 9.53 -2.06
N VAL A 108 6.65 8.45 -2.66
CA VAL A 108 6.01 7.12 -2.55
C VAL A 108 6.39 6.43 -1.22
N ASN A 109 7.70 6.31 -0.93
CA ASN A 109 8.17 5.42 0.13
C ASN A 109 8.13 6.04 1.52
N VAL A 110 8.03 7.38 1.61
CA VAL A 110 8.07 8.11 2.89
C VAL A 110 6.82 8.94 3.10
N PHE A 111 6.60 9.96 2.26
CA PHE A 111 5.52 10.92 2.50
C PHE A 111 4.15 10.32 2.28
N GLY A 112 3.92 9.66 1.15
CA GLY A 112 2.65 9.02 0.82
C GLY A 112 2.27 7.94 1.82
N LEU A 113 3.20 7.04 2.14
CA LEU A 113 3.02 6.02 3.17
C LEU A 113 2.65 6.65 4.53
N SER A 114 3.38 7.70 4.94
CA SER A 114 3.17 8.33 6.24
C SER A 114 1.84 9.08 6.29
N LEU A 115 1.52 9.85 5.25
CA LEU A 115 0.26 10.60 5.16
C LEU A 115 -0.95 9.67 5.06
N PHE A 116 -0.86 8.61 4.26
CA PHE A 116 -1.94 7.62 4.17
C PHE A 116 -2.17 6.93 5.52
N THR A 117 -1.11 6.54 6.21
CA THR A 117 -1.17 5.97 7.55
C THR A 117 -1.82 6.95 8.54
N LYS A 118 -1.46 8.24 8.49
CA LYS A 118 -2.05 9.30 9.31
C LYS A 118 -3.57 9.37 9.14
N GLU A 119 -4.09 9.20 7.93
CA GLU A 119 -5.53 9.23 7.66
C GLU A 119 -6.27 7.99 8.20
N ILE A 120 -5.61 6.83 8.27
CA ILE A 120 -6.21 5.58 8.77
C ILE A 120 -6.21 5.49 10.31
N ILE A 121 -5.19 6.03 10.98
CA ILE A 121 -5.03 5.95 12.44
C ILE A 121 -6.26 6.40 13.24
N PRO A 122 -6.95 7.52 12.91
CA PRO A 122 -8.12 7.97 13.68
C PRO A 122 -9.24 6.92 13.72
N LEU A 123 -9.46 6.22 12.60
CA LEU A 123 -10.44 5.14 12.51
C LEU A 123 -10.04 3.97 13.42
N MET A 124 -8.78 3.51 13.34
CA MET A 124 -8.27 2.43 14.19
C MET A 124 -8.35 2.78 15.68
N LYS A 125 -8.06 4.05 16.04
CA LYS A 125 -8.24 4.54 17.42
C LYS A 125 -9.70 4.47 17.86
N LYS A 126 -10.65 4.91 17.01
CA LYS A 126 -12.09 4.84 17.29
C LYS A 126 -12.58 3.39 17.43
N GLN A 127 -11.98 2.46 16.70
CA GLN A 127 -12.25 1.01 16.80
C GLN A 127 -11.63 0.36 18.04
N TYR A 128 -10.73 1.04 18.77
CA TYR A 128 -9.86 0.46 19.81
C TYR A 128 -9.09 -0.77 19.33
N SER A 129 -8.86 -0.87 18.02
CA SER A 129 -8.19 -1.99 17.37
C SER A 129 -7.65 -1.59 16.02
N GLY A 130 -6.47 -2.08 15.68
CA GLY A 130 -5.83 -1.88 14.36
C GLY A 130 -4.40 -2.38 14.38
N THR A 131 -3.93 -2.81 13.23
CA THR A 131 -2.53 -3.22 13.03
C THR A 131 -1.97 -2.53 11.79
N ILE A 132 -0.77 -1.97 11.91
CA ILE A 132 -0.05 -1.36 10.78
C ILE A 132 1.21 -2.17 10.53
N ILE A 133 1.41 -2.61 9.29
CA ILE A 133 2.58 -3.35 8.85
C ILE A 133 3.29 -2.55 7.77
N ASN A 134 4.56 -2.24 7.97
CA ASN A 134 5.40 -1.58 6.98
C ASN A 134 6.35 -2.60 6.35
N ILE A 135 6.31 -2.72 5.02
CA ILE A 135 7.23 -3.58 4.28
C ILE A 135 8.51 -2.80 3.99
N GLY A 136 9.59 -3.23 4.62
CA GLY A 136 10.93 -2.68 4.41
C GLY A 136 11.73 -3.47 3.37
N SER A 137 13.00 -3.10 3.23
CA SER A 137 13.93 -3.77 2.34
C SER A 137 15.29 -3.97 3.00
N THR A 138 16.00 -5.03 2.61
CA THR A 138 17.41 -5.23 2.97
C THR A 138 18.32 -4.14 2.39
N ALA A 139 17.86 -3.42 1.37
CA ALA A 139 18.54 -2.25 0.82
C ALA A 139 18.67 -1.09 1.82
N SER A 140 17.86 -1.06 2.89
CA SER A 140 18.01 -0.11 3.99
C SER A 140 19.17 -0.44 4.94
N LEU A 141 19.73 -1.65 4.87
CA LEU A 141 20.78 -2.15 5.76
C LEU A 141 22.17 -2.14 5.11
N LYS A 142 22.22 -2.20 3.79
CA LYS A 142 23.48 -2.20 3.03
C LYS A 142 23.27 -1.66 1.63
N GLY A 143 24.31 -0.99 1.09
CA GLY A 143 24.36 -0.61 -0.32
C GLY A 143 24.49 -1.84 -1.23
N TYR A 144 23.91 -1.76 -2.40
CA TYR A 144 24.09 -2.73 -3.48
C TYR A 144 24.91 -2.08 -4.61
N LYS A 145 25.78 -2.87 -5.23
CA LYS A 145 26.49 -2.44 -6.45
C LYS A 145 25.48 -2.38 -7.59
N ASN A 146 25.57 -1.30 -8.39
CA ASN A 146 24.70 -1.06 -9.56
C ASN A 146 24.84 -2.19 -10.61
#